data_c64f8bf43a5d7ff3cfe850c78d3cd16e
#
_entry.id   c64f8bf43a5d7ff3cfe850c78d3cd16e
#
_cell.length_a   1.000
_cell.length_b   1.000
_cell.length_c   1.000
_cell.angle_alpha   90.00
_cell.angle_beta   90.00
_cell.angle_gamma   90.00
#
_symmetry.space_group_name_H-M   'P 1'
#
loop_
_entity.id
_entity.type
_entity.pdbx_description
1 polymer ?
#
loop_
_entity_poly.entity_id
_entity_poly.type
_entity_poly.pdbx_seq_one_letter_code
_entity_poly.pdbx_strand_id
1 'polypeptide(L)'
;ILKVVPDVPTSRRTAPKKTLSWQTTVFNPQLLRLNVGIFILHCVQMALFVVIPVELRSAGLPPDKHWMIYLPAVLLSFVILMPTLTTAERAGKIKALFIGAVVLLCGVFAVFATATPSLVGFALLLFAFFCGFNILEASLPSIVSRTADASSKGLALGVYNTTQSLGLFAGGALG
;
A
#
# COMPACT_ATOMS: atom_id res chain seq x y z
N ILE A 1 25.06 17.03 -17.17
CA ILE A 1 23.83 16.72 -16.43
C ILE A 1 23.31 17.96 -15.70
N LEU A 2 24.16 18.81 -15.11
CA LEU A 2 23.77 20.03 -14.37
C LEU A 2 23.12 21.14 -15.20
N LYS A 3 23.23 21.14 -16.53
CA LYS A 3 22.66 22.18 -17.42
C LYS A 3 21.24 21.88 -17.92
N VAL A 4 20.64 20.75 -17.55
CA VAL A 4 19.31 20.32 -18.05
C VAL A 4 18.18 20.55 -17.04
N VAL A 5 18.52 20.92 -15.80
CA VAL A 5 17.49 21.25 -14.79
C VAL A 5 17.18 22.76 -14.89
N PRO A 6 15.96 23.17 -15.32
CA PRO A 6 15.59 24.58 -15.36
C PRO A 6 15.61 25.16 -13.95
N ASP A 7 16.22 26.35 -13.81
CA ASP A 7 16.17 27.10 -12.57
C ASP A 7 14.71 27.43 -12.20
N VAL A 8 14.31 27.06 -11.01
CA VAL A 8 12.97 27.39 -10.49
C VAL A 8 12.90 28.92 -10.29
N PRO A 9 11.95 29.62 -10.95
CA PRO A 9 11.84 31.07 -10.81
C PRO A 9 11.71 31.45 -9.32
N THR A 10 12.61 32.33 -8.85
CA THR A 10 12.70 32.79 -7.46
C THR A 10 11.51 33.65 -7.01
N SER A 11 10.61 34.03 -7.91
CA SER A 11 9.47 34.91 -7.63
C SER A 11 8.33 34.29 -6.78
N ARG A 12 8.37 33.03 -6.43
CA ARG A 12 7.38 32.38 -5.54
C ARG A 12 7.80 32.31 -4.06
N ARG A 13 8.83 33.04 -3.65
CA ARG A 13 9.41 32.95 -2.29
C ARG A 13 8.85 33.90 -1.24
N THR A 14 7.80 34.69 -1.50
CA THR A 14 7.36 35.76 -0.60
C THR A 14 6.00 35.58 0.05
N ALA A 15 5.48 34.37 0.19
CA ALA A 15 4.44 34.13 1.19
C ALA A 15 5.11 33.77 2.51
N PRO A 16 4.77 34.38 3.67
CA PRO A 16 5.31 33.94 4.97
C PRO A 16 4.94 32.49 5.15
N LYS A 17 5.95 31.61 5.18
CA LYS A 17 5.76 30.21 5.58
C LYS A 17 5.22 30.26 7.00
N LYS A 18 3.91 30.04 7.16
CA LYS A 18 3.36 29.63 8.44
C LYS A 18 4.16 28.39 8.83
N THR A 19 5.05 28.53 9.78
CA THR A 19 5.78 27.41 10.35
C THR A 19 4.75 26.57 11.13
N LEU A 20 4.04 25.70 10.41
CA LEU A 20 3.22 24.70 11.08
C LEU A 20 4.18 23.87 11.93
N SER A 21 3.89 23.78 13.22
CA SER A 21 4.61 22.89 14.12
C SER A 21 4.57 21.46 13.55
N TRP A 22 5.71 20.77 13.53
CA TRP A 22 5.76 19.38 13.10
C TRP A 22 4.73 18.52 13.87
N GLN A 23 4.43 18.87 15.11
CA GLN A 23 3.44 18.23 15.97
C GLN A 23 2.02 18.30 15.36
N THR A 24 1.61 19.42 14.78
CA THR A 24 0.28 19.57 14.18
C THR A 24 0.10 18.69 12.94
N THR A 25 1.18 18.38 12.23
CA THR A 25 1.16 17.46 11.08
C THR A 25 1.18 16.01 11.55
N VAL A 26 2.09 15.65 12.46
CA VAL A 26 2.26 14.28 12.94
C VAL A 26 1.03 13.78 13.68
N PHE A 27 0.44 14.61 14.54
CA PHE A 27 -0.75 14.27 15.34
C PHE A 27 -2.08 14.67 14.69
N ASN A 28 -2.09 15.04 13.40
CA ASN A 28 -3.34 15.24 12.68
C ASN A 28 -4.15 13.93 12.65
N PRO A 29 -5.40 13.91 13.16
CA PRO A 29 -6.16 12.65 13.26
C PRO A 29 -6.42 11.97 11.92
N GLN A 30 -6.54 12.75 10.83
CA GLN A 30 -6.74 12.18 9.49
C GLN A 30 -5.45 11.53 8.97
N LEU A 31 -4.30 12.21 9.13
CA LEU A 31 -3.00 11.66 8.74
C LEU A 31 -2.64 10.45 9.62
N LEU A 32 -2.96 10.49 10.91
CA LEU A 32 -2.70 9.37 11.83
C LEU A 32 -3.48 8.12 11.40
N ARG A 33 -4.74 8.24 11.00
CA ARG A 33 -5.53 7.11 10.48
C ARG A 33 -4.90 6.51 9.22
N LEU A 34 -4.39 7.36 8.31
CA LEU A 34 -3.71 6.89 7.11
C LEU A 34 -2.38 6.20 7.45
N ASN A 35 -1.63 6.73 8.42
CA ASN A 35 -0.40 6.11 8.91
C ASN A 35 -0.67 4.75 9.56
N VAL A 36 -1.69 4.62 10.40
CA VAL A 36 -2.10 3.32 10.95
C VAL A 36 -2.50 2.36 9.84
N GLY A 37 -3.24 2.85 8.82
CA GLY A 37 -3.64 2.04 7.67
C GLY A 37 -2.44 1.48 6.90
N ILE A 38 -1.43 2.30 6.58
CA ILE A 38 -0.24 1.84 5.86
C ILE A 38 0.62 0.91 6.71
N PHE A 39 0.72 1.17 8.02
CA PHE A 39 1.40 0.27 8.95
C PHE A 39 0.79 -1.13 8.92
N ILE A 40 -0.54 -1.23 9.10
CA ILE A 40 -1.25 -2.51 9.07
C ILE A 40 -1.10 -3.18 7.71
N LEU A 41 -1.27 -2.44 6.61
CA LEU A 41 -1.18 -2.96 5.25
C LEU A 41 0.16 -3.65 5.01
N HIS A 42 1.27 -3.01 5.39
CA HIS A 42 2.61 -3.56 5.20
C HIS A 42 2.98 -4.62 6.25
N CYS A 43 2.45 -4.51 7.45
CA CYS A 43 2.60 -5.53 8.48
C CYS A 43 1.99 -6.87 8.01
N VAL A 44 0.74 -6.84 7.56
CA VAL A 44 0.07 -8.07 7.07
C VAL A 44 0.69 -8.58 5.76
N GLN A 45 1.14 -7.69 4.88
CA GLN A 45 1.87 -8.08 3.66
C GLN A 45 3.13 -8.86 4.01
N MET A 46 3.96 -8.32 4.90
CA MET A 46 5.24 -8.95 5.23
C MET A 46 5.06 -10.25 6.01
N ALA A 47 4.10 -10.29 6.95
CA ALA A 47 3.72 -11.53 7.63
C ALA A 47 3.25 -12.61 6.63
N LEU A 48 2.45 -12.21 5.63
CA LEU A 48 2.02 -13.11 4.56
C LEU A 48 3.22 -13.66 3.78
N PHE A 49 4.20 -12.83 3.47
CA PHE A 49 5.40 -13.24 2.72
C PHE A 49 6.32 -14.18 3.50
N VAL A 50 6.24 -14.18 4.83
CA VAL A 50 6.93 -15.17 5.68
C VAL A 50 6.16 -16.49 5.70
N VAL A 51 4.84 -16.46 5.84
CA VAL A 51 3.99 -17.65 6.02
C VAL A 51 3.74 -18.40 4.71
N ILE A 52 3.40 -17.69 3.62
CA ILE A 52 2.96 -18.33 2.36
C ILE A 52 4.03 -19.28 1.76
N PRO A 53 5.33 -18.99 1.75
CA PRO A 53 6.33 -19.94 1.26
C PRO A 53 6.34 -21.26 2.02
N VAL A 54 6.08 -21.22 3.33
CA VAL A 54 5.99 -22.42 4.18
C VAL A 54 4.75 -23.23 3.81
N GLU A 55 3.61 -22.58 3.67
CA GLU A 55 2.34 -23.18 3.29
C GLU A 55 2.37 -23.79 1.87
N LEU A 56 2.96 -23.09 0.90
CA LEU A 56 3.14 -23.62 -0.46
C LEU A 56 4.00 -24.89 -0.47
N ARG A 57 5.06 -24.90 0.35
CA ARG A 57 5.91 -26.09 0.50
C ARG A 57 5.14 -27.24 1.11
N SER A 58 4.32 -26.99 2.13
CA SER A 58 3.47 -27.98 2.78
C SER A 58 2.39 -28.52 1.82
N ALA A 59 1.92 -27.69 0.89
CA ALA A 59 1.00 -28.07 -0.19
C ALA A 59 1.69 -28.82 -1.35
N GLY A 60 3.00 -29.12 -1.24
CA GLY A 60 3.75 -29.92 -2.22
C GLY A 60 4.42 -29.11 -3.33
N LEU A 61 4.44 -27.76 -3.26
CA LEU A 61 5.14 -26.93 -4.23
C LEU A 61 6.57 -26.64 -3.76
N PRO A 62 7.61 -27.13 -4.46
CA PRO A 62 9.00 -26.88 -4.07
C PRO A 62 9.37 -25.38 -4.23
N PRO A 63 10.32 -24.87 -3.42
CA PRO A 63 10.66 -23.43 -3.37
C PRO A 63 11.07 -22.83 -4.72
N ASP A 64 11.77 -23.58 -5.55
CA ASP A 64 12.19 -23.17 -6.90
C ASP A 64 11.02 -22.93 -7.87
N LYS A 65 9.81 -23.38 -7.52
CA LYS A 65 8.58 -23.21 -8.31
C LYS A 65 7.60 -22.18 -7.71
N HIS A 66 7.88 -21.61 -6.55
CA HIS A 66 6.99 -20.61 -5.93
C HIS A 66 6.70 -19.43 -6.85
N TRP A 67 7.65 -19.03 -7.68
CA TRP A 67 7.47 -17.94 -8.67
C TRP A 67 6.30 -18.21 -9.63
N MET A 68 5.96 -19.47 -9.90
CA MET A 68 4.83 -19.83 -10.78
C MET A 68 3.47 -19.39 -10.21
N ILE A 69 3.39 -19.17 -8.90
CA ILE A 69 2.20 -18.64 -8.22
C ILE A 69 2.32 -17.11 -8.04
N TYR A 70 3.46 -16.65 -7.50
CA TYR A 70 3.63 -15.23 -7.18
C TYR A 70 3.65 -14.34 -8.43
N LEU A 71 4.44 -14.72 -9.45
CA LEU A 71 4.63 -13.86 -10.62
C LEU A 71 3.33 -13.62 -11.41
N PRO A 72 2.53 -14.65 -11.76
CA PRO A 72 1.23 -14.43 -12.40
C PRO A 72 0.27 -13.63 -11.52
N ALA A 73 0.20 -13.90 -10.22
CA ALA A 73 -0.67 -13.18 -9.30
C ALA A 73 -0.35 -11.69 -9.26
N VAL A 74 0.93 -11.32 -9.15
CA VAL A 74 1.38 -9.93 -9.17
C VAL A 74 1.12 -9.28 -10.53
N LEU A 75 1.54 -9.89 -11.64
CA LEU A 75 1.39 -9.31 -12.97
C LEU A 75 -0.08 -9.08 -13.35
N LEU A 76 -0.94 -10.06 -13.10
CA LEU A 76 -2.37 -9.93 -13.38
C LEU A 76 -3.02 -8.85 -12.51
N SER A 77 -2.59 -8.70 -11.25
CA SER A 77 -3.10 -7.64 -10.39
C SER A 77 -2.79 -6.24 -10.93
N PHE A 78 -1.62 -6.02 -11.53
CA PHE A 78 -1.28 -4.75 -12.19
C PHE A 78 -2.12 -4.49 -13.44
N VAL A 79 -2.46 -5.53 -14.21
CA VAL A 79 -3.35 -5.40 -15.37
C VAL A 79 -4.73 -4.91 -14.94
N ILE A 80 -5.21 -5.36 -13.77
CA ILE A 80 -6.51 -4.92 -13.22
C ILE A 80 -6.41 -3.55 -12.56
N LEU A 81 -5.29 -3.23 -11.90
CA LEU A 81 -5.08 -1.99 -11.16
C LEU A 81 -5.34 -0.75 -12.02
N MET A 82 -4.67 -0.65 -13.18
CA MET A 82 -4.69 0.56 -14.01
C MET A 82 -6.09 0.94 -14.50
N PRO A 83 -6.87 0.04 -15.14
CA PRO A 83 -8.22 0.39 -15.59
C PRO A 83 -9.16 0.63 -14.41
N THR A 84 -9.02 -0.10 -13.31
CA THR A 84 -9.87 0.06 -12.13
C THR A 84 -9.65 1.42 -11.47
N LEU A 85 -8.40 1.81 -11.27
CA LEU A 85 -8.06 3.10 -10.65
C LEU A 85 -8.51 4.26 -11.53
N THR A 86 -8.19 4.25 -12.83
CA THR A 86 -8.57 5.32 -13.76
C THR A 86 -10.09 5.45 -13.91
N THR A 87 -10.81 4.34 -13.94
CA THR A 87 -12.27 4.33 -14.02
C THR A 87 -12.89 4.89 -12.74
N ALA A 88 -12.38 4.49 -11.57
CA ALA A 88 -12.85 5.00 -10.28
C ALA A 88 -12.55 6.50 -10.10
N GLU A 89 -11.39 6.98 -10.57
CA GLU A 89 -11.03 8.40 -10.57
C GLU A 89 -11.99 9.22 -11.44
N ARG A 90 -12.22 8.80 -12.69
CA ARG A 90 -13.15 9.46 -13.63
C ARG A 90 -14.58 9.48 -13.10
N ALA A 91 -15.02 8.42 -12.43
CA ALA A 91 -16.34 8.32 -11.85
C ALA A 91 -16.49 9.00 -10.47
N GLY A 92 -15.41 9.57 -9.88
CA GLY A 92 -15.41 10.14 -8.54
C GLY A 92 -15.63 9.09 -7.44
N LYS A 93 -15.35 7.80 -7.70
CA LYS A 93 -15.64 6.67 -6.81
C LYS A 93 -14.40 6.10 -6.09
N ILE A 94 -13.33 6.87 -5.97
CA ILE A 94 -12.09 6.45 -5.29
C ILE A 94 -12.34 5.94 -3.87
N LYS A 95 -13.24 6.60 -3.12
CA LYS A 95 -13.59 6.16 -1.75
C LYS A 95 -14.24 4.77 -1.75
N ALA A 96 -15.14 4.50 -2.68
CA ALA A 96 -15.77 3.18 -2.79
C ALA A 96 -14.76 2.10 -3.19
N LEU A 97 -13.84 2.42 -4.12
CA LEU A 97 -12.75 1.53 -4.52
C LEU A 97 -11.84 1.21 -3.32
N PHE A 98 -11.48 2.22 -2.54
CA PHE A 98 -10.65 2.06 -1.33
C PHE A 98 -11.31 1.12 -0.31
N ILE A 99 -12.59 1.35 -0.01
CA ILE A 99 -13.37 0.50 0.91
C ILE A 99 -13.47 -0.94 0.35
N GLY A 100 -13.75 -1.09 -0.94
CA GLY A 100 -13.80 -2.39 -1.60
C GLY A 100 -12.47 -3.15 -1.51
N ALA A 101 -11.34 -2.46 -1.67
CA ALA A 101 -10.01 -3.06 -1.51
C ALA A 101 -9.76 -3.54 -0.07
N VAL A 102 -10.15 -2.75 0.95
CA VAL A 102 -10.05 -3.16 2.36
C VAL A 102 -10.92 -4.40 2.63
N VAL A 103 -12.18 -4.40 2.18
CA VAL A 103 -13.09 -5.54 2.34
C VAL A 103 -12.54 -6.79 1.65
N LEU A 104 -11.98 -6.63 0.44
CA LEU A 104 -11.33 -7.73 -0.28
C LEU A 104 -10.17 -8.34 0.54
N LEU A 105 -9.29 -7.50 1.09
CA LEU A 105 -8.19 -7.97 1.94
C LEU A 105 -8.68 -8.68 3.20
N CYS A 106 -9.69 -8.12 3.88
CA CYS A 106 -10.31 -8.79 5.02
C CYS A 106 -10.86 -10.18 4.64
N GLY A 107 -11.52 -10.30 3.48
CA GLY A 107 -12.01 -11.58 2.97
C GLY A 107 -10.88 -12.57 2.68
N VAL A 108 -9.80 -12.12 2.05
CA VAL A 108 -8.61 -12.96 1.79
C VAL A 108 -8.01 -13.49 3.10
N PHE A 109 -7.81 -12.62 4.08
CA PHE A 109 -7.26 -13.04 5.39
C PHE A 109 -8.23 -13.94 6.17
N ALA A 110 -9.53 -13.71 6.07
CA ALA A 110 -10.54 -14.59 6.68
C ALA A 110 -10.46 -16.01 6.09
N VAL A 111 -10.26 -16.15 4.78
CA VAL A 111 -10.08 -17.46 4.15
C VAL A 111 -8.76 -18.10 4.59
N PHE A 112 -7.64 -17.37 4.62
CA PHE A 112 -6.37 -17.91 5.12
C PHE A 112 -6.44 -18.35 6.58
N ALA A 113 -7.25 -17.68 7.41
CA ALA A 113 -7.41 -18.03 8.82
C ALA A 113 -8.30 -19.27 9.06
N THR A 114 -9.18 -19.62 8.11
CA THR A 114 -10.22 -20.65 8.33
C THR A 114 -10.11 -21.85 7.42
N ALA A 115 -9.27 -21.81 6.38
CA ALA A 115 -9.15 -22.85 5.37
C ALA A 115 -7.68 -23.17 5.06
N THR A 116 -7.43 -24.41 4.64
CA THR A 116 -6.15 -24.84 4.03
C THR A 116 -6.33 -24.87 2.50
N PRO A 117 -5.96 -23.81 1.77
CA PRO A 117 -6.21 -23.74 0.35
C PRO A 117 -5.39 -24.79 -0.44
N SER A 118 -5.93 -25.26 -1.56
CA SER A 118 -5.14 -25.98 -2.56
C SER A 118 -4.16 -25.03 -3.26
N LEU A 119 -3.21 -25.52 -4.05
CA LEU A 119 -2.28 -24.67 -4.82
C LEU A 119 -3.01 -23.65 -5.70
N VAL A 120 -4.11 -24.05 -6.33
CA VAL A 120 -4.96 -23.12 -7.10
C VAL A 120 -5.62 -22.09 -6.17
N GLY A 121 -6.08 -22.51 -5.00
CA GLY A 121 -6.62 -21.63 -3.97
C GLY A 121 -5.61 -20.59 -3.52
N PHE A 122 -4.35 -20.99 -3.26
CA PHE A 122 -3.26 -20.03 -2.96
C PHE A 122 -3.03 -19.04 -4.09
N ALA A 123 -3.01 -19.48 -5.35
CA ALA A 123 -2.84 -18.58 -6.50
C ALA A 123 -3.96 -17.55 -6.58
N LEU A 124 -5.22 -17.97 -6.41
CA LEU A 124 -6.37 -17.06 -6.44
C LEU A 124 -6.40 -16.09 -5.25
N LEU A 125 -6.08 -16.55 -4.05
CA LEU A 125 -6.02 -15.71 -2.86
C LEU A 125 -4.88 -14.70 -2.94
N LEU A 126 -3.71 -15.10 -3.41
CA LEU A 126 -2.60 -14.17 -3.63
C LEU A 126 -2.92 -13.15 -4.72
N PHE A 127 -3.56 -13.57 -5.80
CA PHE A 127 -4.03 -12.64 -6.82
C PHE A 127 -5.03 -11.61 -6.25
N ALA A 128 -6.03 -12.06 -5.49
CA ALA A 128 -7.00 -11.19 -4.82
C ALA A 128 -6.30 -10.26 -3.80
N PHE A 129 -5.33 -10.79 -3.04
CA PHE A 129 -4.50 -10.00 -2.14
C PHE A 129 -3.77 -8.88 -2.89
N PHE A 130 -3.05 -9.19 -3.98
CA PHE A 130 -2.32 -8.18 -4.74
C PHE A 130 -3.24 -7.16 -5.41
N CYS A 131 -4.45 -7.55 -5.84
CA CYS A 131 -5.44 -6.60 -6.33
C CYS A 131 -5.82 -5.57 -5.26
N GLY A 132 -6.19 -6.01 -4.07
CA GLY A 132 -6.54 -5.12 -2.95
C GLY A 132 -5.34 -4.30 -2.47
N PHE A 133 -4.20 -4.94 -2.28
CA PHE A 133 -2.97 -4.31 -1.83
C PHE A 133 -2.51 -3.18 -2.79
N ASN A 134 -2.40 -3.46 -4.08
CA ASN A 134 -1.92 -2.49 -5.06
C ASN A 134 -2.87 -1.29 -5.20
N ILE A 135 -4.19 -1.48 -5.08
CA ILE A 135 -5.16 -0.38 -5.06
C ILE A 135 -4.92 0.54 -3.87
N LEU A 136 -4.72 -0.02 -2.67
CA LEU A 136 -4.46 0.75 -1.47
C LEU A 136 -3.10 1.45 -1.54
N GLU A 137 -2.06 0.74 -1.98
CA GLU A 137 -0.70 1.28 -2.10
C GLU A 137 -0.63 2.44 -3.10
N ALA A 138 -1.32 2.35 -4.23
CA ALA A 138 -1.38 3.43 -5.21
C ALA A 138 -2.21 4.63 -4.72
N SER A 139 -3.23 4.40 -3.89
CA SER A 139 -4.16 5.45 -3.45
C SER A 139 -3.67 6.20 -2.22
N LEU A 140 -3.05 5.53 -1.25
CA LEU A 140 -2.71 6.08 0.06
C LEU A 140 -1.77 7.30 0.00
N PRO A 141 -0.64 7.30 -0.76
CA PRO A 141 0.25 8.46 -0.83
C PRO A 141 -0.45 9.71 -1.40
N SER A 142 -1.34 9.51 -2.38
CA SER A 142 -2.15 10.59 -2.95
C SER A 142 -3.10 11.20 -1.92
N ILE A 143 -3.76 10.35 -1.11
CA ILE A 143 -4.66 10.81 -0.04
C ILE A 143 -3.87 11.56 1.03
N VAL A 144 -2.71 11.05 1.47
CA VAL A 144 -1.83 11.74 2.43
C VAL A 144 -1.43 13.11 1.90
N SER A 145 -0.98 13.20 0.65
CA SER A 145 -0.58 14.45 0.02
C SER A 145 -1.72 15.47 -0.13
N ARG A 146 -2.96 15.00 -0.31
CA ARG A 146 -4.16 15.88 -0.37
C ARG A 146 -4.65 16.31 1.01
N THR A 147 -4.44 15.48 2.03
CA THR A 147 -4.86 15.74 3.42
C THR A 147 -3.89 16.67 4.15
N ALA A 148 -2.61 16.61 3.80
CA ALA A 148 -1.58 17.44 4.41
C ALA A 148 -1.62 18.88 3.87
N ASP A 149 -1.34 19.85 4.75
CA ASP A 149 -1.17 21.24 4.36
C ASP A 149 -0.04 21.40 3.34
N ALA A 150 -0.18 22.36 2.42
CA ALA A 150 0.79 22.57 1.34
C ALA A 150 2.24 22.74 1.84
N SER A 151 2.42 23.34 3.02
CA SER A 151 3.73 23.59 3.65
C SER A 151 4.32 22.37 4.36
N SER A 152 3.52 21.34 4.67
CA SER A 152 3.91 20.16 5.45
C SER A 152 3.82 18.85 4.69
N LYS A 153 3.52 18.86 3.39
CA LYS A 153 3.39 17.64 2.56
C LYS A 153 4.62 16.74 2.63
N GLY A 154 5.82 17.31 2.57
CA GLY A 154 7.06 16.55 2.67
C GLY A 154 7.20 15.82 4.00
N LEU A 155 6.85 16.50 5.11
CA LEU A 155 6.86 15.90 6.44
C LEU A 155 5.80 14.79 6.55
N ALA A 156 4.58 15.04 6.08
CA ALA A 156 3.51 14.05 6.12
C ALA A 156 3.87 12.76 5.34
N LEU A 157 4.45 12.91 4.15
CA LEU A 157 4.93 11.76 3.36
C LEU A 157 6.14 11.08 3.99
N GLY A 158 7.03 11.83 4.66
CA GLY A 158 8.14 11.27 5.42
C GLY A 158 7.66 10.38 6.58
N VAL A 159 6.71 10.88 7.37
CA VAL A 159 6.07 10.10 8.45
C VAL A 159 5.37 8.87 7.89
N TYR A 160 4.63 9.01 6.79
CA TYR A 160 3.96 7.91 6.11
C TYR A 160 4.96 6.81 5.71
N ASN A 161 6.06 7.15 5.03
CA ASN A 161 7.09 6.18 4.60
C ASN A 161 7.80 5.51 5.80
N THR A 162 8.05 6.27 6.88
CA THR A 162 8.61 5.70 8.11
C THR A 162 7.65 4.68 8.73
N THR A 163 6.37 5.02 8.79
CA THR A 163 5.33 4.14 9.32
C THR A 163 5.16 2.88 8.47
N GLN A 164 5.25 3.00 7.15
CA GLN A 164 5.30 1.88 6.20
C GLN A 164 6.47 0.94 6.52
N SER A 165 7.67 1.48 6.69
CA SER A 165 8.87 0.70 7.03
C SER A 165 8.74 -0.01 8.38
N LEU A 166 8.15 0.64 9.37
CA LEU A 166 7.84 0.03 10.67
C LEU A 166 6.83 -1.12 10.52
N GLY A 167 5.84 -0.98 9.64
CA GLY A 167 4.90 -2.04 9.31
C GLY A 167 5.59 -3.26 8.71
N LEU A 168 6.49 -3.06 7.73
CA LEU A 168 7.29 -4.14 7.14
C LEU A 168 8.14 -4.86 8.20
N PHE A 169 8.81 -4.11 9.06
CA PHE A 169 9.62 -4.67 10.16
C PHE A 169 8.75 -5.49 11.12
N ALA A 170 7.64 -4.93 11.60
CA ALA A 170 6.74 -5.63 12.51
C ALA A 170 6.15 -6.90 11.87
N GLY A 171 5.74 -6.83 10.60
CA GLY A 171 5.20 -7.96 9.87
C GLY A 171 6.21 -9.11 9.68
N GLY A 172 7.47 -8.76 9.40
CA GLY A 172 8.54 -9.76 9.32
C GLY A 172 8.88 -10.44 10.64
N ALA A 173 8.66 -9.73 11.77
CA ALA A 173 8.88 -10.29 13.11
C ALA A 173 7.69 -11.12 13.64
N LEU A 174 6.48 -10.89 13.13
CA LEU A 174 5.25 -11.57 13.55
C LEU A 174 4.91 -12.81 12.69
N GLY A 175 5.33 -12.82 11.43
CA GLY A 175 5.17 -13.96 10.52
C GLY A 175 6.27 -14.99 10.72
#